data_a01ee5dfcaeeeecb7aee7ea747436b63
#
_entry.id   a01ee5dfcaeeeecb7aee7ea747436b63
#
_cell.length_a   1.000
_cell.length_b   1.000
_cell.length_c   1.000
_cell.angle_alpha   90.00
_cell.angle_beta   90.00
_cell.angle_gamma   90.00
#
_symmetry.space_group_name_H-M   'P 1'
#
loop_
_entity.id
_entity.type
_entity.pdbx_description
1 polymer ?
#
loop_
_entity_poly.entity_id
_entity_poly.type
_entity_poly.pdbx_seq_one_letter_code
_entity_poly.pdbx_strand_id
1 'polypeptide(L)'
;MSSATIMNTSGCIMTGTPIADLLSVLENSGVMSFGLNCSFGANELYPFIKELSEKAKCAISIYPNAGLPTAHGYDEGPCDTAHALSAMANDGLINIAGGCCGTTPDHIKEIKNHLKDIKPRVF
;
A
#
# COMPACT_ATOMS: atom_id res chain seq x y z
N MET A 1 -0.52 2.85 -14.39
CA MET A 1 -0.33 2.63 -12.95
C MET A 1 1.08 3.02 -12.56
N SER A 2 1.25 3.64 -11.41
CA SER A 2 2.56 3.99 -10.84
C SER A 2 2.62 3.59 -9.38
N SER A 3 3.79 3.21 -8.91
CA SER A 3 4.03 2.84 -7.52
C SER A 3 5.40 3.35 -7.08
N ALA A 4 5.53 3.77 -5.84
CA ALA A 4 6.77 4.28 -5.27
C ALA A 4 7.17 3.52 -4.01
N THR A 5 8.46 3.48 -3.77
CA THR A 5 9.04 2.91 -2.55
C THR A 5 9.53 4.06 -1.66
N ILE A 6 9.00 4.17 -0.45
CA ILE A 6 9.53 5.10 0.55
C ILE A 6 10.74 4.48 1.25
N MET A 7 11.73 5.32 1.57
CA MET A 7 13.00 4.83 2.09
C MET A 7 13.06 4.77 3.63
N ASN A 8 12.20 5.56 4.28
CA ASN A 8 12.16 5.64 5.74
C ASN A 8 10.82 6.21 6.21
N THR A 9 10.68 6.38 7.50
CA THR A 9 9.48 6.93 8.15
C THR A 9 9.22 8.43 7.88
N SER A 10 10.06 9.12 7.08
CA SER A 10 9.78 10.49 6.65
C SER A 10 8.82 10.59 5.46
N GLY A 11 8.47 9.44 4.83
CA GLY A 11 7.58 9.40 3.69
C GLY A 11 8.18 9.93 2.38
N CYS A 12 9.52 9.92 2.29
CA CYS A 12 10.22 10.34 1.08
C CYS A 12 10.75 9.14 0.28
N ILE A 13 10.79 9.29 -1.04
CA ILE A 13 11.50 8.37 -1.93
C ILE A 13 13.01 8.60 -1.86
N MET A 14 13.80 7.75 -2.52
CA MET A 14 15.26 7.77 -2.47
C MET A 14 15.90 9.12 -2.82
N THR A 15 15.27 9.92 -3.65
CA THR A 15 15.73 11.26 -4.00
C THR A 15 15.41 12.34 -2.96
N GLY A 16 14.75 11.98 -1.86
CA GLY A 16 14.30 12.91 -0.83
C GLY A 16 12.98 13.62 -1.13
N THR A 17 12.33 13.28 -2.25
CA THR A 17 11.03 13.86 -2.63
C THR A 17 9.91 13.25 -1.77
N PRO A 18 9.05 14.07 -1.13
CA PRO A 18 7.86 13.59 -0.43
C PRO A 18 6.88 12.91 -1.40
N ILE A 19 6.20 11.85 -0.94
CA ILE A 19 5.23 11.11 -1.76
C ILE A 19 4.06 11.96 -2.25
N ALA A 20 3.66 12.96 -1.48
CA ALA A 20 2.60 13.90 -1.87
C ALA A 20 3.00 14.78 -3.07
N ASP A 21 4.25 15.19 -3.14
CA ASP A 21 4.77 15.96 -4.26
C ASP A 21 4.86 15.09 -5.52
N LEU A 22 5.32 13.84 -5.37
CA LEU A 22 5.35 12.87 -6.44
C LEU A 22 3.94 12.56 -6.98
N LEU A 23 2.95 12.40 -6.10
CA LEU A 23 1.56 12.23 -6.46
C LEU A 23 1.08 13.36 -7.38
N SER A 24 1.35 14.62 -6.99
CA SER A 24 0.92 15.79 -7.76
C SER A 24 1.50 15.81 -9.18
N VAL A 25 2.76 15.45 -9.33
CA VAL A 25 3.43 15.37 -10.65
C VAL A 25 2.81 14.26 -11.51
N LEU A 26 2.57 13.10 -10.91
CA LEU A 26 2.03 11.94 -11.63
C LEU A 26 0.57 12.14 -12.04
N GLU A 27 -0.25 12.75 -11.21
CA GLU A 27 -1.64 13.05 -11.56
C GLU A 27 -1.74 14.00 -12.77
N ASN A 28 -0.86 14.99 -12.83
CA ASN A 28 -0.78 15.87 -14.00
C ASN A 28 -0.35 15.13 -15.29
N SER A 29 0.27 13.97 -15.14
CA SER A 29 0.64 13.09 -16.26
C SER A 29 -0.46 12.07 -16.62
N GLY A 30 -1.62 12.11 -15.96
CA GLY A 30 -2.78 11.27 -16.26
C GLY A 30 -2.65 9.82 -15.79
N VAL A 31 -1.98 9.57 -14.65
CA VAL A 31 -1.91 8.21 -14.10
C VAL A 31 -3.28 7.72 -13.64
N MET A 32 -3.58 6.46 -13.92
CA MET A 32 -4.81 5.80 -13.50
C MET A 32 -4.78 5.43 -12.00
N SER A 33 -3.61 5.07 -11.50
CA SER A 33 -3.41 4.77 -10.07
C SER A 33 -1.99 5.13 -9.63
N PHE A 34 -1.89 5.54 -8.37
CA PHE A 34 -0.63 5.73 -7.67
C PHE A 34 -0.66 5.02 -6.32
N GLY A 35 0.48 4.61 -5.81
CA GLY A 35 0.53 3.95 -4.51
C GLY A 35 1.92 3.63 -4.03
N LEU A 36 2.00 2.81 -2.99
CA LEU A 36 3.24 2.43 -2.34
C LEU A 36 3.49 0.93 -2.46
N ASN A 37 4.76 0.58 -2.56
CA ASN A 37 5.20 -0.81 -2.54
C ASN A 37 6.47 -0.98 -1.72
N CYS A 38 6.65 -2.19 -1.18
CA CYS A 38 7.89 -2.61 -0.51
C CYS A 38 8.25 -1.77 0.74
N SER A 39 9.47 -1.86 1.20
CA SER A 39 10.11 -1.24 2.37
C SER A 39 9.56 -1.66 3.72
N PHE A 40 8.25 -1.66 3.89
CA PHE A 40 7.57 -1.87 5.15
C PHE A 40 6.37 -2.81 5.00
N GLY A 41 5.83 -3.27 6.12
CA GLY A 41 4.54 -3.95 6.19
C GLY A 41 3.37 -2.98 6.03
N ALA A 42 2.16 -3.53 5.97
CA ALA A 42 0.96 -2.73 5.76
C ALA A 42 0.72 -1.72 6.90
N ASN A 43 0.97 -2.13 8.14
CA ASN A 43 0.76 -1.27 9.30
C ASN A 43 1.64 -0.02 9.28
N GLU A 44 2.91 -0.17 8.91
CA GLU A 44 3.87 0.93 8.81
C GLU A 44 3.54 1.86 7.63
N LEU A 45 2.97 1.33 6.55
CA LEU A 45 2.56 2.12 5.38
C LEU A 45 1.23 2.84 5.58
N TYR A 46 0.42 2.46 6.57
CA TYR A 46 -0.91 3.03 6.81
C TYR A 46 -0.95 4.57 6.84
N PRO A 47 -0.10 5.28 7.63
CA PRO A 47 -0.17 6.73 7.70
C PRO A 47 0.12 7.40 6.35
N PHE A 48 1.00 6.84 5.54
CA PHE A 48 1.34 7.38 4.22
C PHE A 48 0.22 7.12 3.19
N ILE A 49 -0.40 5.93 3.24
CA ILE A 49 -1.58 5.62 2.41
C ILE A 49 -2.75 6.53 2.78
N LYS A 50 -2.94 6.82 4.06
CA LYS A 50 -3.95 7.76 4.51
C LYS A 50 -3.70 9.16 3.95
N GLU A 51 -2.49 9.68 4.07
CA GLU A 51 -2.10 10.97 3.49
C GLU A 51 -2.35 11.01 1.97
N LEU A 52 -1.94 9.97 1.23
CA LEU A 52 -2.19 9.89 -0.21
C LEU A 52 -3.68 9.86 -0.52
N SER A 53 -4.48 9.08 0.23
CA SER A 53 -5.92 8.94 -0.02
C SER A 53 -6.69 10.24 0.17
N GLU A 54 -6.24 11.12 1.06
CA GLU A 54 -6.85 12.44 1.29
C GLU A 54 -6.59 13.42 0.14
N LYS A 55 -5.51 13.24 -0.61
CA LYS A 55 -5.05 14.15 -1.66
C LYS A 55 -5.33 13.63 -3.07
N ALA A 56 -5.30 12.32 -3.26
CA ALA A 56 -5.32 11.71 -4.58
C ALA A 56 -6.69 11.78 -5.27
N LYS A 57 -6.65 12.15 -6.54
CA LYS A 57 -7.77 12.13 -7.50
C LYS A 57 -7.72 10.91 -8.42
N CYS A 58 -6.80 10.00 -8.20
CA CYS A 58 -6.66 8.72 -8.89
C CYS A 58 -6.83 7.54 -7.91
N ALA A 59 -6.90 6.34 -8.42
CA ALA A 59 -6.96 5.14 -7.58
C ALA A 59 -5.69 4.99 -6.72
N ILE A 60 -5.84 4.53 -5.48
CA ILE A 60 -4.72 4.24 -4.58
C ILE A 60 -4.43 2.76 -4.55
N SER A 61 -3.15 2.41 -4.73
CA SER A 61 -2.66 1.03 -4.67
C SER A 61 -1.66 0.82 -3.53
N ILE A 62 -1.63 -0.39 -2.97
CA ILE A 62 -0.67 -0.76 -1.92
C ILE A 62 -0.17 -2.19 -2.13
N TYR A 63 1.15 -2.37 -2.08
CA TYR A 63 1.85 -3.66 -2.18
C TYR A 63 2.91 -3.76 -1.07
N PRO A 64 2.50 -4.00 0.20
CA PRO A 64 3.42 -4.05 1.33
C PRO A 64 4.23 -5.34 1.32
N ASN A 65 5.32 -5.36 2.09
CA ASN A 65 5.96 -6.60 2.49
C ASN A 65 5.02 -7.38 3.44
N ALA A 66 5.26 -8.68 3.58
CA ALA A 66 4.58 -9.50 4.58
C ALA A 66 5.12 -9.21 5.98
N GLY A 67 4.90 -8.00 6.47
CA GLY A 67 5.48 -7.46 7.70
C GLY A 67 6.93 -6.99 7.54
N LEU A 68 7.72 -7.19 8.58
CA LEU A 68 9.11 -6.77 8.65
C LEU A 68 10.08 -7.94 8.47
N PRO A 69 11.27 -7.70 7.90
CA PRO A 69 12.27 -8.75 7.72
C PRO A 69 12.81 -9.24 9.07
N THR A 70 12.97 -10.55 9.18
CA THR A 70 13.58 -11.25 10.33
C THR A 70 14.74 -12.13 9.88
N ALA A 71 15.44 -12.76 10.82
CA ALA A 71 16.51 -13.73 10.50
C ALA A 71 15.99 -14.97 9.71
N HIS A 72 14.68 -15.23 9.73
CA HIS A 72 14.04 -16.39 9.11
C HIS A 72 13.03 -16.05 8.00
N GLY A 73 13.06 -14.81 7.51
CA GLY A 73 12.13 -14.31 6.48
C GLY A 73 11.34 -13.10 6.95
N TYR A 74 10.04 -13.08 6.69
CA TYR A 74 9.13 -12.00 7.09
C TYR A 74 8.21 -12.46 8.20
N ASP A 75 7.78 -11.56 9.09
CA ASP A 75 7.11 -11.88 10.36
C ASP A 75 5.59 -11.96 10.28
N GLU A 76 4.96 -11.59 9.16
CA GLU A 76 3.52 -11.69 8.97
C GLU A 76 3.10 -12.90 8.14
N GLY A 77 2.13 -13.64 8.65
CA GLY A 77 1.43 -14.68 7.91
C GLY A 77 0.32 -14.12 7.00
N PRO A 78 -0.31 -14.99 6.18
CA PRO A 78 -1.38 -14.59 5.25
C PRO A 78 -2.53 -13.83 5.90
N CYS A 79 -2.99 -14.26 7.07
CA CYS A 79 -4.09 -13.62 7.79
C CYS A 79 -3.70 -12.25 8.35
N ASP A 80 -2.48 -12.09 8.83
CA ASP A 80 -2.00 -10.83 9.43
C ASP A 80 -1.99 -9.72 8.37
N THR A 81 -1.35 -9.98 7.24
CA THR A 81 -1.29 -9.05 6.11
C THR A 81 -2.69 -8.74 5.56
N ALA A 82 -3.53 -9.77 5.39
CA ALA A 82 -4.89 -9.58 4.91
C ALA A 82 -5.75 -8.75 5.86
N HIS A 83 -5.58 -8.94 7.17
CA HIS A 83 -6.28 -8.16 8.19
C HIS A 83 -5.88 -6.68 8.16
N ALA A 84 -4.58 -6.39 8.10
CA ALA A 84 -4.08 -5.01 8.00
C ALA A 84 -4.58 -4.30 6.73
N LEU A 85 -4.58 -4.97 5.59
CA LEU A 85 -5.09 -4.42 4.33
C LEU A 85 -6.62 -4.24 4.35
N SER A 86 -7.35 -5.14 5.01
CA SER A 86 -8.80 -4.99 5.14
C SER A 86 -9.19 -3.80 6.01
N ALA A 87 -8.40 -3.48 7.04
CA ALA A 87 -8.60 -2.26 7.82
C ALA A 87 -8.49 -1.01 6.95
N MET A 88 -7.44 -0.90 6.10
CA MET A 88 -7.30 0.21 5.16
C MET A 88 -8.46 0.30 4.16
N ALA A 89 -8.93 -0.84 3.68
CA ALA A 89 -10.06 -0.89 2.75
C ALA A 89 -11.36 -0.47 3.42
N ASN A 90 -11.62 -0.90 4.65
CA ASN A 90 -12.79 -0.49 5.43
C ASN A 90 -12.78 1.01 5.74
N ASP A 91 -11.60 1.59 5.95
CA ASP A 91 -11.43 3.04 6.13
C ASP A 91 -11.55 3.82 4.79
N GLY A 92 -11.77 3.12 3.68
CA GLY A 92 -11.94 3.74 2.37
C GLY A 92 -10.66 4.37 1.81
N LEU A 93 -9.48 3.81 2.11
CA LEU A 93 -8.20 4.40 1.74
C LEU A 93 -7.62 3.86 0.44
N ILE A 94 -8.01 2.64 0.01
CA ILE A 94 -7.37 1.93 -1.10
C ILE A 94 -8.38 1.41 -2.13
N ASN A 95 -7.88 1.21 -3.35
CA ASN A 95 -8.61 0.63 -4.48
C ASN A 95 -7.99 -0.68 -4.95
N ILE A 96 -6.68 -0.83 -4.82
CA ILE A 96 -5.90 -1.96 -5.31
C ILE A 96 -4.99 -2.43 -4.20
N ALA A 97 -5.00 -3.72 -3.90
CA ALA A 97 -4.15 -4.32 -2.89
C ALA A 97 -3.44 -5.56 -3.42
N GLY A 98 -2.23 -5.77 -2.97
CA GLY A 98 -1.41 -6.93 -3.27
C GLY A 98 -0.31 -7.08 -2.22
N GLY A 99 0.85 -7.55 -2.62
CA GLY A 99 1.98 -7.73 -1.73
C GLY A 99 3.32 -7.63 -2.45
N CYS A 100 4.40 -7.55 -1.68
CA CYS A 100 5.78 -7.47 -2.14
C CYS A 100 6.62 -8.56 -1.46
N CYS A 101 7.75 -8.19 -0.85
CA CYS A 101 8.67 -9.16 -0.24
C CYS A 101 8.00 -10.01 0.85
N GLY A 102 8.26 -11.30 0.84
CA GLY A 102 7.66 -12.26 1.76
C GLY A 102 6.23 -12.70 1.44
N THR A 103 5.56 -12.04 0.49
CA THR A 103 4.20 -12.39 0.07
C THR A 103 4.19 -13.67 -0.76
N THR A 104 3.34 -14.61 -0.37
CA THR A 104 3.13 -15.91 -1.04
C THR A 104 1.75 -15.95 -1.71
N PRO A 105 1.45 -16.97 -2.54
CA PRO A 105 0.11 -17.17 -3.09
C PRO A 105 -0.98 -17.27 -2.00
N ASP A 106 -0.67 -17.83 -0.84
CA ASP A 106 -1.61 -17.92 0.28
C ASP A 106 -1.93 -16.53 0.87
N HIS A 107 -0.96 -15.62 0.95
CA HIS A 107 -1.20 -14.23 1.30
C HIS A 107 -2.20 -13.57 0.34
N ILE A 108 -1.99 -13.72 -0.96
CA ILE A 108 -2.89 -13.14 -1.98
C ILE A 108 -4.29 -13.73 -1.89
N LYS A 109 -4.41 -15.03 -1.62
CA LYS A 109 -5.69 -15.69 -1.41
C LYS A 109 -6.45 -15.11 -0.23
N GLU A 110 -5.76 -14.93 0.92
CA GLU A 110 -6.37 -14.35 2.11
C GLU A 110 -6.72 -12.87 1.92
N ILE A 111 -5.86 -12.08 1.28
CA ILE A 111 -6.16 -10.69 0.90
C ILE A 111 -7.45 -10.63 0.07
N LYS A 112 -7.57 -11.46 -0.97
CA LYS A 112 -8.79 -11.54 -1.78
C LYS A 112 -10.02 -11.89 -0.95
N ASN A 113 -9.92 -12.88 -0.06
CA ASN A 113 -11.03 -13.32 0.78
C ASN A 113 -11.51 -12.21 1.72
N HIS A 114 -10.58 -11.44 2.30
CA HIS A 114 -10.90 -10.36 3.23
C HIS A 114 -11.46 -9.11 2.53
N LEU A 115 -11.05 -8.85 1.29
CA LEU A 115 -11.42 -7.62 0.58
C LEU A 115 -12.65 -7.76 -0.33
N LYS A 116 -13.10 -8.96 -0.67
CA LYS A 116 -14.12 -9.21 -1.71
C LYS A 116 -15.45 -8.48 -1.52
N ASP A 117 -15.84 -8.22 -0.28
CA ASP A 117 -17.13 -7.59 0.06
C ASP A 117 -16.97 -6.13 0.53
N ILE A 118 -15.75 -5.60 0.53
CA ILE A 118 -15.45 -4.23 0.94
C ILE A 118 -15.54 -3.31 -0.29
N LYS A 119 -16.22 -2.18 -0.14
CA LYS A 119 -16.32 -1.19 -1.22
C LYS A 119 -14.98 -0.48 -1.43
N PRO A 120 -14.57 -0.28 -2.70
CA PRO A 120 -13.35 0.46 -2.99
C PRO A 120 -13.48 1.94 -2.57
N ARG A 121 -12.33 2.59 -2.39
CA ARG A 121 -12.25 4.02 -2.16
C ARG A 121 -12.95 4.79 -3.29
N VAL A 122 -13.70 5.83 -2.92
CA VAL A 122 -14.28 6.81 -3.85
C VAL A 122 -13.36 8.03 -3.93
N PHE A 123 -13.10 8.50 -5.15
CA PHE A 123 -12.19 9.62 -5.41
C PHE A 123 -12.65 10.50 -6.56
#